data_fff0d012861fc66d3bc6b6440dde8836
#
_entry.id   fff0d012861fc66d3bc6b6440dde8836
#
_cell.length_a   1.000
_cell.length_b   1.000
_cell.length_c   1.000
_cell.angle_alpha   90.00
_cell.angle_beta   90.00
_cell.angle_gamma   90.00
#
_symmetry.space_group_name_H-M   'P 1'
#
loop_
_entity.id
_entity.type
_entity.pdbx_description
1 polymer ?
#
loop_
_entity_poly.entity_id
_entity_poly.type
_entity_poly.pdbx_seq_one_letter_code
_entity_poly.pdbx_strand_id
1 'polypeptide(L)'
;MKKYRGIIPAFYACYDEDGNISEERTERLARHLIDKGVDGLYVCGSSGECIYQDKEERKRTLEAVMRVAKGRIRIIAHVACNNTRDSEELAAHAESLGVDAIASIPPIYFHLPDHAIARYWNDISSAAPNTDFVIYNIPQLAGVALNPALLEEMRKNPRVVAVKNSSMPVQDIQMWKMYGGEGFTVFNGPDEQLVSGLAMGADGGIGGTYAVMPELYRAIYRLVEEGNLEKAREIQNRANAIIYRMCSARGNLYAVMKEIMRRMYGLEMGGVRAPLPNLLPEDEAVVAESQRMIEEAIALC
;
A
#
# COMPACT_ATOMS: atom_id res chain seq x y z
N MET A 1 -22.07 -0.43 -6.99
CA MET A 1 -20.93 -0.86 -6.14
C MET A 1 -19.82 0.17 -6.29
N LYS A 2 -19.15 0.59 -5.20
CA LYS A 2 -17.99 1.51 -5.31
C LYS A 2 -16.87 0.87 -6.12
N LYS A 3 -16.19 1.66 -6.96
CA LYS A 3 -15.09 1.20 -7.82
C LYS A 3 -13.88 0.72 -7.00
N TYR A 4 -13.61 1.38 -5.87
CA TYR A 4 -12.47 1.11 -4.99
C TYR A 4 -12.96 0.72 -3.60
N ARG A 5 -12.65 -0.50 -3.17
CA ARG A 5 -13.00 -1.06 -1.85
C ARG A 5 -12.17 -2.30 -1.56
N GLY A 6 -12.26 -2.80 -0.32
CA GLY A 6 -11.69 -4.10 0.06
C GLY A 6 -10.23 -4.03 0.49
N ILE A 7 -9.53 -5.14 0.36
CA ILE A 7 -8.17 -5.34 0.88
C ILE A 7 -7.16 -5.28 -0.27
N ILE A 8 -6.29 -4.28 -0.20
CA ILE A 8 -5.31 -3.96 -1.24
C ILE A 8 -3.90 -4.00 -0.63
N PRO A 9 -3.14 -5.09 -0.79
CA PRO A 9 -1.75 -5.13 -0.36
C PRO A 9 -0.89 -4.05 -1.01
N ALA A 10 -0.05 -3.39 -0.20
CA ALA A 10 1.05 -2.59 -0.71
C ALA A 10 2.16 -3.53 -1.17
N PHE A 11 2.38 -3.57 -2.47
CA PHE A 11 3.19 -4.56 -3.17
C PHE A 11 4.68 -4.40 -2.86
N TYR A 12 5.37 -5.51 -2.59
CA TYR A 12 6.81 -5.50 -2.28
C TYR A 12 7.68 -5.44 -3.52
N ALA A 13 8.82 -4.78 -3.42
CA ALA A 13 9.85 -4.86 -4.44
C ALA A 13 10.43 -6.29 -4.50
N CYS A 14 10.65 -6.79 -5.70
CA CYS A 14 11.26 -8.10 -5.93
C CYS A 14 12.58 -7.93 -6.66
N TYR A 15 13.66 -8.36 -6.02
CA TYR A 15 15.02 -8.24 -6.54
C TYR A 15 15.61 -9.62 -6.89
N ASP A 16 16.51 -9.63 -7.86
CA ASP A 16 17.39 -10.77 -8.14
C ASP A 16 18.60 -10.81 -7.17
N GLU A 17 19.53 -11.70 -7.43
CA GLU A 17 20.73 -11.89 -6.61
C GLU A 17 21.70 -10.71 -6.70
N ASP A 18 21.64 -9.93 -7.77
CA ASP A 18 22.47 -8.74 -8.00
C ASP A 18 21.80 -7.46 -7.50
N GLY A 19 20.56 -7.56 -6.96
CA GLY A 19 19.78 -6.44 -6.44
C GLY A 19 19.04 -5.64 -7.51
N ASN A 20 18.93 -6.16 -8.74
CA ASN A 20 18.10 -5.55 -9.79
C ASN A 20 16.64 -5.99 -9.65
N ILE A 21 15.70 -5.22 -10.23
CA ILE A 21 14.30 -5.63 -10.29
C ILE A 21 14.18 -6.94 -11.09
N SER A 22 13.61 -7.95 -10.43
CA SER A 22 13.28 -9.24 -11.06
C SER A 22 11.82 -9.24 -11.49
N GLU A 23 11.59 -9.18 -12.79
CA GLU A 23 10.23 -9.21 -13.37
C GLU A 23 9.54 -10.54 -13.08
N GLU A 24 10.26 -11.66 -13.20
CA GLU A 24 9.71 -13.00 -12.92
C GLU A 24 9.24 -13.13 -11.47
N ARG A 25 10.06 -12.70 -10.49
CA ARG A 25 9.69 -12.73 -9.07
C ARG A 25 8.52 -11.79 -8.78
N THR A 26 8.48 -10.63 -9.44
CA THR A 26 7.37 -9.67 -9.37
C THR A 26 6.08 -10.30 -9.88
N GLU A 27 6.09 -10.96 -11.02
CA GLU A 27 4.92 -11.66 -11.56
C GLU A 27 4.46 -12.80 -10.65
N ARG A 28 5.39 -13.58 -10.07
CA ARG A 28 5.05 -14.67 -9.14
C ARG A 28 4.35 -14.15 -7.88
N LEU A 29 4.86 -13.06 -7.29
CA LEU A 29 4.21 -12.42 -6.15
C LEU A 29 2.82 -11.90 -6.52
N ALA A 30 2.67 -11.23 -7.68
CA ALA A 30 1.39 -10.71 -8.13
C ALA A 30 0.36 -11.85 -8.33
N ARG A 31 0.73 -12.96 -8.97
CA ARG A 31 -0.13 -14.14 -9.12
C ARG A 31 -0.55 -14.70 -7.76
N HIS A 32 0.40 -14.87 -6.85
CA HIS A 32 0.11 -15.37 -5.50
C HIS A 32 -0.94 -14.50 -4.79
N LEU A 33 -0.78 -13.18 -4.80
CA LEU A 33 -1.74 -12.28 -4.15
C LEU A 33 -3.12 -12.31 -4.81
N ILE A 34 -3.18 -12.41 -6.15
CA ILE A 34 -4.43 -12.59 -6.88
C ILE A 34 -5.11 -13.91 -6.46
N ASP A 35 -4.36 -15.00 -6.36
CA ASP A 35 -4.88 -16.32 -5.98
C ASP A 35 -5.33 -16.35 -4.50
N LYS A 36 -4.72 -15.51 -3.65
CA LYS A 36 -5.21 -15.23 -2.28
C LYS A 36 -6.51 -14.41 -2.24
N GLY A 37 -6.97 -13.92 -3.38
CA GLY A 37 -8.26 -13.24 -3.53
C GLY A 37 -8.30 -11.81 -2.98
N VAL A 38 -7.18 -11.08 -3.07
CA VAL A 38 -7.15 -9.65 -2.72
C VAL A 38 -7.90 -8.81 -3.76
N ASP A 39 -8.39 -7.64 -3.36
CA ASP A 39 -9.26 -6.80 -4.21
C ASP A 39 -8.45 -5.90 -5.17
N GLY A 40 -7.17 -5.73 -4.90
CA GLY A 40 -6.26 -4.94 -5.73
C GLY A 40 -4.82 -4.99 -5.25
N LEU A 41 -3.93 -4.26 -5.93
CA LEU A 41 -2.54 -4.07 -5.54
C LEU A 41 -2.18 -2.57 -5.58
N TYR A 42 -1.46 -2.11 -4.56
CA TYR A 42 -0.87 -0.77 -4.51
C TYR A 42 0.61 -0.88 -4.84
N VAL A 43 0.99 -0.55 -6.06
CA VAL A 43 2.31 -0.85 -6.64
C VAL A 43 3.25 0.34 -6.55
N CYS A 44 4.54 0.10 -6.34
CA CYS A 44 5.60 1.11 -6.26
C CYS A 44 5.42 2.14 -5.14
N GLY A 45 4.76 1.78 -4.02
CA GLY A 45 4.67 2.61 -2.81
C GLY A 45 5.86 2.41 -1.87
N SER A 46 5.68 2.83 -0.60
CA SER A 46 6.70 2.68 0.45
C SER A 46 7.12 1.23 0.65
N SER A 47 6.16 0.29 0.67
CA SER A 47 6.43 -1.16 0.77
C SER A 47 7.14 -1.73 -0.46
N GLY A 48 7.03 -1.05 -1.59
CA GLY A 48 7.76 -1.33 -2.83
C GLY A 48 9.11 -0.62 -2.89
N GLU A 49 9.58 -0.03 -1.78
CA GLU A 49 10.90 0.60 -1.67
C GLU A 49 11.15 1.72 -2.72
N CYS A 50 10.09 2.41 -3.14
CA CYS A 50 10.11 3.34 -4.27
C CYS A 50 11.14 4.47 -4.16
N ILE A 51 11.49 4.87 -2.93
CA ILE A 51 12.47 5.93 -2.69
C ILE A 51 13.91 5.50 -3.02
N TYR A 52 14.17 4.19 -3.09
CA TYR A 52 15.47 3.60 -3.38
C TYR A 52 15.57 3.03 -4.79
N GLN A 53 14.57 3.31 -5.63
CA GLN A 53 14.49 2.86 -7.02
C GLN A 53 14.51 4.06 -7.96
N ASP A 54 15.14 3.89 -9.11
CA ASP A 54 15.01 4.84 -10.20
C ASP A 54 13.68 4.68 -10.96
N LYS A 55 13.42 5.57 -11.90
CA LYS A 55 12.17 5.56 -12.68
C LYS A 55 12.02 4.29 -13.51
N GLU A 56 13.09 3.84 -14.12
CA GLU A 56 13.05 2.69 -15.04
C GLU A 56 12.79 1.40 -14.25
N GLU A 57 13.35 1.27 -13.06
CA GLU A 57 13.06 0.15 -12.15
C GLU A 57 11.58 0.14 -11.71
N ARG A 58 11.01 1.31 -11.40
CA ARG A 58 9.59 1.44 -11.04
C ARG A 58 8.68 1.12 -12.22
N LYS A 59 9.04 1.55 -13.45
CA LYS A 59 8.32 1.19 -14.68
C LYS A 59 8.33 -0.32 -14.91
N ARG A 60 9.50 -0.96 -14.84
CA ARG A 60 9.65 -2.43 -14.98
C ARG A 60 8.82 -3.20 -13.94
N THR A 61 8.80 -2.74 -12.70
CA THR A 61 7.97 -3.34 -11.64
C THR A 61 6.49 -3.26 -12.01
N LEU A 62 6.00 -2.09 -12.41
CA LEU A 62 4.61 -1.89 -12.79
C LEU A 62 4.23 -2.71 -14.03
N GLU A 63 5.08 -2.74 -15.05
CA GLU A 63 4.89 -3.55 -16.26
C GLU A 63 4.74 -5.04 -15.92
N ALA A 64 5.63 -5.57 -15.06
CA ALA A 64 5.57 -6.96 -14.63
C ALA A 64 4.26 -7.27 -13.89
N VAL A 65 3.81 -6.40 -12.99
CA VAL A 65 2.52 -6.55 -12.31
C VAL A 65 1.37 -6.51 -13.32
N MET A 66 1.38 -5.56 -14.26
CA MET A 66 0.30 -5.39 -15.23
C MET A 66 0.18 -6.56 -16.21
N ARG A 67 1.28 -7.26 -16.55
CA ARG A 67 1.22 -8.47 -17.39
C ARG A 67 0.32 -9.56 -16.80
N VAL A 68 0.20 -9.63 -15.49
CA VAL A 68 -0.56 -10.70 -14.81
C VAL A 68 -1.82 -10.22 -14.11
N ALA A 69 -1.93 -8.95 -13.75
CA ALA A 69 -3.01 -8.41 -12.93
C ALA A 69 -4.04 -7.59 -13.72
N LYS A 70 -3.69 -7.08 -14.92
CA LYS A 70 -4.57 -6.22 -15.73
C LYS A 70 -5.93 -6.89 -15.99
N GLY A 71 -6.99 -6.18 -15.62
CA GLY A 71 -8.36 -6.65 -15.80
C GLY A 71 -8.82 -7.74 -14.83
N ARG A 72 -7.96 -8.23 -13.93
CA ARG A 72 -8.29 -9.24 -12.93
C ARG A 72 -8.62 -8.64 -11.56
N ILE A 73 -7.81 -7.69 -11.13
CA ILE A 73 -7.97 -6.95 -9.86
C ILE A 73 -7.62 -5.48 -10.07
N ARG A 74 -7.91 -4.62 -9.09
CA ARG A 74 -7.60 -3.18 -9.16
C ARG A 74 -6.11 -2.91 -8.99
N ILE A 75 -5.56 -2.04 -9.84
CA ILE A 75 -4.16 -1.62 -9.75
C ILE A 75 -4.09 -0.12 -9.50
N ILE A 76 -3.48 0.26 -8.38
CA ILE A 76 -3.17 1.64 -8.00
C ILE A 76 -1.65 1.79 -8.06
N ALA A 77 -1.14 2.60 -8.98
CA ALA A 77 0.29 2.83 -9.14
C ALA A 77 0.71 4.10 -8.38
N HIS A 78 1.63 3.98 -7.43
CA HIS A 78 2.25 5.14 -6.79
C HIS A 78 3.32 5.71 -7.70
N VAL A 79 3.18 7.00 -8.06
CA VAL A 79 4.00 7.66 -9.06
C VAL A 79 4.83 8.82 -8.52
N ALA A 80 4.74 9.11 -7.20
CA ALA A 80 5.45 10.24 -6.62
C ALA A 80 6.97 10.11 -6.71
N CYS A 81 7.61 11.20 -7.10
CA CYS A 81 9.03 11.50 -6.95
C CYS A 81 9.16 12.88 -6.28
N ASN A 82 10.37 13.23 -5.82
CA ASN A 82 10.58 14.56 -5.23
C ASN A 82 10.56 15.70 -6.27
N ASN A 83 10.62 15.38 -7.55
CA ASN A 83 10.45 16.36 -8.63
C ASN A 83 9.21 16.04 -9.46
N THR A 84 8.55 17.09 -9.93
CA THR A 84 7.28 16.98 -10.68
C THR A 84 7.48 16.23 -12.00
N ARG A 85 8.54 16.53 -12.75
CA ARG A 85 8.80 15.96 -14.08
C ARG A 85 8.87 14.43 -14.07
N ASP A 86 9.59 13.85 -13.10
CA ASP A 86 9.71 12.41 -12.98
C ASP A 86 8.39 11.77 -12.56
N SER A 87 7.61 12.46 -11.70
CA SER A 87 6.28 12.02 -11.30
C SER A 87 5.29 12.03 -12.47
N GLU A 88 5.32 13.08 -13.31
CA GLU A 88 4.51 13.17 -14.54
C GLU A 88 4.87 12.04 -15.53
N GLU A 89 6.14 11.75 -15.69
CA GLU A 89 6.61 10.67 -16.58
C GLU A 89 6.09 9.29 -16.09
N LEU A 90 6.18 9.02 -14.78
CA LEU A 90 5.64 7.79 -14.19
C LEU A 90 4.11 7.73 -14.30
N ALA A 91 3.42 8.86 -14.16
CA ALA A 91 1.97 8.93 -14.30
C ALA A 91 1.52 8.62 -15.73
N ALA A 92 2.15 9.24 -16.73
CA ALA A 92 1.87 8.97 -18.13
C ALA A 92 2.17 7.50 -18.51
N HIS A 93 3.26 6.94 -18.00
CA HIS A 93 3.59 5.53 -18.18
C HIS A 93 2.52 4.61 -17.55
N ALA A 94 2.10 4.88 -16.31
CA ALA A 94 1.07 4.10 -15.63
C ALA A 94 -0.27 4.15 -16.40
N GLU A 95 -0.68 5.32 -16.89
CA GLU A 95 -1.86 5.44 -17.75
C GLU A 95 -1.72 4.62 -19.04
N SER A 96 -0.57 4.63 -19.69
CA SER A 96 -0.34 3.88 -20.93
C SER A 96 -0.52 2.37 -20.74
N LEU A 97 -0.23 1.85 -19.55
CA LEU A 97 -0.45 0.46 -19.17
C LEU A 97 -1.93 0.16 -18.83
N GLY A 98 -2.71 1.20 -18.56
CA GLY A 98 -4.12 1.09 -18.21
C GLY A 98 -4.37 0.68 -16.77
N VAL A 99 -3.63 1.26 -15.81
CA VAL A 99 -3.91 1.12 -14.38
C VAL A 99 -5.27 1.74 -14.02
N ASP A 100 -5.88 1.31 -12.92
CA ASP A 100 -7.17 1.87 -12.48
C ASP A 100 -7.02 3.25 -11.86
N ALA A 101 -5.91 3.49 -11.14
CA ALA A 101 -5.60 4.79 -10.55
C ALA A 101 -4.08 4.99 -10.41
N ILE A 102 -3.68 6.26 -10.34
CA ILE A 102 -2.37 6.66 -9.85
C ILE A 102 -2.49 7.24 -8.44
N ALA A 103 -1.40 7.20 -7.67
CA ALA A 103 -1.37 7.75 -6.31
C ALA A 103 -0.09 8.53 -6.07
N SER A 104 -0.15 9.55 -5.22
CA SER A 104 1.02 10.34 -4.87
C SER A 104 1.01 10.81 -3.43
N ILE A 105 2.17 10.66 -2.73
CA ILE A 105 2.49 11.44 -1.53
C ILE A 105 2.88 12.86 -1.95
N PRO A 106 2.89 13.86 -1.04
CA PRO A 106 3.59 15.12 -1.28
C PRO A 106 5.09 14.87 -1.48
N PRO A 107 5.84 15.81 -2.11
CA PRO A 107 7.31 15.76 -2.07
C PRO A 107 7.82 15.75 -0.64
N ILE A 108 8.83 14.92 -0.36
CA ILE A 108 9.43 14.76 0.96
C ILE A 108 10.65 15.68 1.12
N TYR A 109 11.11 15.85 2.35
CA TYR A 109 12.26 16.66 2.79
C TYR A 109 11.90 18.13 3.04
N PHE A 110 11.37 18.86 2.05
CA PHE A 110 10.86 20.21 2.27
C PHE A 110 9.36 20.19 2.56
N HIS A 111 8.94 20.81 3.64
CA HIS A 111 7.53 20.96 4.00
C HIS A 111 6.90 22.05 3.13
N LEU A 112 6.31 21.64 2.02
CA LEU A 112 5.70 22.56 1.06
C LEU A 112 4.34 23.08 1.57
N PRO A 113 3.97 24.34 1.23
CA PRO A 113 2.63 24.85 1.52
C PRO A 113 1.57 24.19 0.65
N ASP A 114 0.32 24.21 1.11
CA ASP A 114 -0.82 23.54 0.47
C ASP A 114 -0.96 23.85 -1.03
N HIS A 115 -0.82 25.11 -1.43
CA HIS A 115 -0.93 25.50 -2.84
C HIS A 115 0.15 24.87 -3.73
N ALA A 116 1.35 24.65 -3.21
CA ALA A 116 2.44 23.98 -3.94
C ALA A 116 2.20 22.46 -4.03
N ILE A 117 1.67 21.85 -2.97
CA ILE A 117 1.26 20.44 -2.96
C ILE A 117 0.11 20.23 -3.94
N ALA A 118 -0.93 21.06 -3.90
CA ALA A 118 -2.06 20.99 -4.81
C ALA A 118 -1.63 21.12 -6.27
N ARG A 119 -0.70 22.04 -6.57
CA ARG A 119 -0.12 22.19 -7.90
C ARG A 119 0.61 20.92 -8.33
N TYR A 120 1.52 20.40 -7.51
CA TYR A 120 2.27 19.17 -7.77
C TYR A 120 1.35 17.98 -8.08
N TRP A 121 0.30 17.75 -7.27
CA TRP A 121 -0.64 16.67 -7.49
C TRP A 121 -1.50 16.87 -8.75
N ASN A 122 -1.89 18.12 -9.07
CA ASN A 122 -2.65 18.42 -10.29
C ASN A 122 -1.78 18.28 -11.55
N ASP A 123 -0.50 18.65 -11.50
CA ASP A 123 0.44 18.46 -12.61
C ASP A 123 0.58 16.95 -12.92
N ILE A 124 0.80 16.12 -11.89
CA ILE A 124 0.83 14.64 -12.02
C ILE A 124 -0.47 14.10 -12.59
N SER A 125 -1.62 14.53 -12.04
CA SER A 125 -2.93 14.07 -12.50
C SER A 125 -3.19 14.49 -13.97
N SER A 126 -2.65 15.61 -14.40
CA SER A 126 -2.79 16.11 -15.77
C SER A 126 -1.94 15.31 -16.78
N ALA A 127 -0.85 14.70 -16.31
CA ALA A 127 -0.03 13.79 -17.13
C ALA A 127 -0.71 12.43 -17.38
N ALA A 128 -1.77 12.11 -16.63
CA ALA A 128 -2.60 10.92 -16.77
C ALA A 128 -4.09 11.29 -16.82
N PRO A 129 -4.56 11.96 -17.90
CA PRO A 129 -5.87 12.63 -17.94
C PRO A 129 -7.07 11.68 -17.89
N ASN A 130 -6.90 10.41 -18.18
CA ASN A 130 -7.96 9.40 -18.18
C ASN A 130 -7.89 8.44 -16.99
N THR A 131 -7.00 8.70 -16.02
CA THR A 131 -6.73 7.83 -14.89
C THR A 131 -7.16 8.51 -13.58
N ASP A 132 -7.82 7.75 -12.68
CA ASP A 132 -8.21 8.25 -11.37
C ASP A 132 -6.96 8.58 -10.52
N PHE A 133 -7.11 9.56 -9.61
CA PHE A 133 -6.05 9.99 -8.72
C PHE A 133 -6.41 9.71 -7.25
N VAL A 134 -5.48 9.11 -6.52
CA VAL A 134 -5.58 8.81 -5.09
C VAL A 134 -4.56 9.65 -4.32
N ILE A 135 -5.03 10.51 -3.44
CA ILE A 135 -4.14 11.23 -2.51
C ILE A 135 -3.56 10.21 -1.53
N TYR A 136 -2.24 10.21 -1.32
CA TYR A 136 -1.62 9.42 -0.26
C TYR A 136 -1.19 10.33 0.89
N ASN A 137 -1.97 10.33 1.97
CA ASN A 137 -1.70 11.04 3.20
C ASN A 137 -0.90 10.15 4.18
N ILE A 138 0.37 10.46 4.38
CA ILE A 138 1.28 9.78 5.32
C ILE A 138 2.20 10.80 6.02
N PRO A 139 1.67 11.55 6.99
CA PRO A 139 2.39 12.68 7.59
C PRO A 139 3.73 12.31 8.22
N GLN A 140 3.83 11.10 8.79
CA GLN A 140 5.04 10.61 9.45
C GLN A 140 6.24 10.49 8.51
N LEU A 141 6.01 10.23 7.22
CA LEU A 141 7.06 10.10 6.21
C LEU A 141 7.14 11.32 5.29
N ALA A 142 6.00 11.94 5.00
CA ALA A 142 5.95 13.08 4.11
C ALA A 142 6.27 14.42 4.80
N GLY A 143 6.18 14.48 6.13
CA GLY A 143 6.41 15.69 6.91
C GLY A 143 5.28 16.72 6.83
N VAL A 144 4.28 16.51 5.99
CA VAL A 144 3.08 17.33 5.87
C VAL A 144 1.83 16.46 5.91
N ALA A 145 0.75 16.98 6.49
CA ALA A 145 -0.53 16.31 6.62
C ALA A 145 -1.56 16.88 5.64
N LEU A 146 -2.42 16.03 5.10
CA LEU A 146 -3.64 16.48 4.44
C LEU A 146 -4.50 17.24 5.46
N ASN A 147 -5.09 18.34 5.02
CA ASN A 147 -6.04 19.12 5.80
C ASN A 147 -7.32 19.41 4.96
N PRO A 148 -8.42 19.88 5.57
CA PRO A 148 -9.66 20.11 4.87
C PRO A 148 -9.53 21.06 3.66
N ALA A 149 -8.76 22.15 3.80
CA ALA A 149 -8.61 23.13 2.73
C ALA A 149 -7.88 22.56 1.51
N LEU A 150 -6.80 21.76 1.75
CA LEU A 150 -6.08 21.08 0.69
C LEU A 150 -6.95 20.00 0.01
N LEU A 151 -7.74 19.25 0.78
CA LEU A 151 -8.67 18.29 0.20
C LEU A 151 -9.75 18.97 -0.65
N GLU A 152 -10.34 20.07 -0.16
CA GLU A 152 -11.32 20.86 -0.91
C GLU A 152 -10.73 21.37 -2.23
N GLU A 153 -9.50 21.90 -2.22
CA GLU A 153 -8.80 22.32 -3.43
C GLU A 153 -8.62 21.17 -4.41
N MET A 154 -8.15 20.03 -3.92
CA MET A 154 -7.93 18.84 -4.76
C MET A 154 -9.23 18.23 -5.31
N ARG A 155 -10.35 18.35 -4.59
CA ARG A 155 -11.67 17.89 -5.04
C ARG A 155 -12.23 18.66 -6.23
N LYS A 156 -11.69 19.84 -6.57
CA LYS A 156 -12.01 20.53 -7.82
C LYS A 156 -11.56 19.76 -9.06
N ASN A 157 -10.57 18.89 -8.92
CA ASN A 157 -10.15 17.95 -9.95
C ASN A 157 -11.03 16.68 -9.87
N PRO A 158 -11.87 16.40 -10.89
CA PRO A 158 -12.81 15.27 -10.86
C PRO A 158 -12.13 13.90 -10.84
N ARG A 159 -10.84 13.81 -11.20
CA ARG A 159 -10.07 12.57 -11.12
C ARG A 159 -9.64 12.23 -9.69
N VAL A 160 -9.68 13.16 -8.76
CA VAL A 160 -9.36 12.91 -7.35
C VAL A 160 -10.54 12.21 -6.69
N VAL A 161 -10.48 10.89 -6.63
CA VAL A 161 -11.60 10.03 -6.21
C VAL A 161 -11.42 9.39 -4.85
N ALA A 162 -10.19 9.40 -4.31
CA ALA A 162 -9.87 8.69 -3.08
C ALA A 162 -8.72 9.33 -2.29
N VAL A 163 -8.65 8.92 -1.01
CA VAL A 163 -7.47 9.09 -0.17
C VAL A 163 -7.07 7.75 0.46
N LYS A 164 -5.77 7.43 0.41
CA LYS A 164 -5.14 6.46 1.30
C LYS A 164 -4.68 7.21 2.54
N ASN A 165 -5.32 6.97 3.68
CA ASN A 165 -5.03 7.70 4.92
C ASN A 165 -4.14 6.87 5.84
N SER A 166 -2.87 7.23 5.93
CA SER A 166 -1.88 6.62 6.83
C SER A 166 -1.52 7.53 8.00
N SER A 167 -2.35 8.53 8.34
CA SER A 167 -2.24 9.24 9.61
C SER A 167 -2.65 8.33 10.77
N MET A 168 -2.11 8.59 11.97
CA MET A 168 -2.42 7.78 13.16
C MET A 168 -3.81 8.04 13.76
N PRO A 169 -4.34 9.28 13.79
CA PRO A 169 -5.70 9.52 14.28
C PRO A 169 -6.75 8.86 13.39
N VAL A 170 -7.45 7.87 13.91
CA VAL A 170 -8.50 7.16 13.16
C VAL A 170 -9.69 8.07 12.79
N GLN A 171 -9.92 9.14 13.56
CA GLN A 171 -10.94 10.13 13.24
C GLN A 171 -10.73 10.80 11.88
N ASP A 172 -9.49 10.86 11.37
CA ASP A 172 -9.19 11.44 10.06
C ASP A 172 -9.95 10.70 8.96
N ILE A 173 -10.15 9.39 9.09
CA ILE A 173 -10.95 8.60 8.14
C ILE A 173 -12.37 9.15 8.07
N GLN A 174 -13.02 9.37 9.23
CA GLN A 174 -14.37 9.93 9.29
C GLN A 174 -14.40 11.35 8.69
N MET A 175 -13.38 12.17 8.97
CA MET A 175 -13.27 13.52 8.43
C MET A 175 -13.14 13.50 6.90
N TRP A 176 -12.27 12.63 6.36
CA TRP A 176 -12.12 12.52 4.89
C TRP A 176 -13.38 11.98 4.21
N LYS A 177 -14.14 11.11 4.86
CA LYS A 177 -15.46 10.67 4.37
C LYS A 177 -16.42 11.86 4.29
N MET A 178 -16.44 12.69 5.32
CA MET A 178 -17.32 13.86 5.40
C MET A 178 -16.94 14.93 4.37
N TYR A 179 -15.67 15.34 4.30
CA TYR A 179 -15.20 16.38 3.37
C TYR A 179 -15.12 15.91 1.93
N GLY A 180 -14.82 14.64 1.69
CA GLY A 180 -14.78 14.06 0.35
C GLY A 180 -16.17 13.94 -0.30
N GLY A 181 -17.22 13.86 0.52
CA GLY A 181 -18.59 13.77 0.05
C GLY A 181 -18.98 12.42 -0.55
N GLU A 182 -20.14 12.39 -1.20
CA GLU A 182 -20.68 11.18 -1.80
C GLU A 182 -19.74 10.63 -2.89
N GLY A 183 -19.56 9.31 -2.91
CA GLY A 183 -18.72 8.62 -3.89
C GLY A 183 -17.22 8.67 -3.60
N PHE A 184 -16.75 9.53 -2.69
CA PHE A 184 -15.34 9.59 -2.33
C PHE A 184 -14.91 8.37 -1.53
N THR A 185 -13.80 7.76 -1.92
CA THR A 185 -13.24 6.58 -1.26
C THR A 185 -12.18 6.97 -0.24
N VAL A 186 -12.23 6.34 0.93
CA VAL A 186 -11.19 6.48 1.95
C VAL A 186 -10.66 5.10 2.31
N PHE A 187 -9.35 4.89 2.15
CA PHE A 187 -8.67 3.67 2.59
C PHE A 187 -7.97 3.89 3.91
N ASN A 188 -8.11 2.94 4.83
CA ASN A 188 -7.27 2.85 6.03
C ASN A 188 -5.84 2.46 5.64
N GLY A 189 -4.85 3.21 6.10
CA GLY A 189 -3.43 2.96 5.83
C GLY A 189 -2.70 2.17 6.91
N PRO A 190 -2.80 2.54 8.21
CA PRO A 190 -2.13 1.79 9.28
C PRO A 190 -2.77 0.41 9.47
N ASP A 191 -1.97 -0.64 9.33
CA ASP A 191 -2.42 -2.02 9.36
C ASP A 191 -3.01 -2.42 10.72
N GLU A 192 -2.43 -1.84 11.78
CA GLU A 192 -2.77 -2.10 13.17
C GLU A 192 -4.15 -1.62 13.60
N GLN A 193 -4.79 -0.78 12.78
CA GLN A 193 -6.10 -0.18 13.12
C GLN A 193 -7.16 -0.39 12.03
N LEU A 194 -7.07 -1.45 11.20
CA LEU A 194 -8.03 -1.66 10.11
C LEU A 194 -9.47 -1.75 10.64
N VAL A 195 -9.73 -2.48 11.72
CA VAL A 195 -11.07 -2.58 12.32
C VAL A 195 -11.61 -1.19 12.68
N SER A 196 -10.80 -0.36 13.33
CA SER A 196 -11.18 0.99 13.71
C SER A 196 -11.44 1.87 12.49
N GLY A 197 -10.58 1.77 11.47
CA GLY A 197 -10.74 2.51 10.22
C GLY A 197 -12.03 2.15 9.50
N LEU A 198 -12.35 0.86 9.39
CA LEU A 198 -13.60 0.38 8.80
C LEU A 198 -14.83 0.85 9.60
N ALA A 199 -14.75 0.82 10.93
CA ALA A 199 -15.81 1.32 11.81
C ALA A 199 -16.04 2.84 11.63
N MET A 200 -15.00 3.61 11.28
CA MET A 200 -15.10 5.04 10.95
C MET A 200 -15.51 5.29 9.50
N GLY A 201 -15.83 4.27 8.73
CA GLY A 201 -16.36 4.38 7.38
C GLY A 201 -15.32 4.27 6.26
N ALA A 202 -14.12 3.74 6.51
CA ALA A 202 -13.20 3.39 5.43
C ALA A 202 -13.85 2.37 4.48
N ASP A 203 -13.59 2.51 3.19
CA ASP A 203 -14.11 1.60 2.16
C ASP A 203 -13.26 0.33 2.01
N GLY A 204 -12.12 0.28 2.70
CA GLY A 204 -11.17 -0.82 2.70
C GLY A 204 -9.85 -0.39 3.32
N GLY A 205 -8.80 -1.15 3.05
CA GLY A 205 -7.46 -0.86 3.51
C GLY A 205 -6.39 -1.05 2.44
N ILE A 206 -5.32 -0.25 2.54
CA ILE A 206 -4.10 -0.39 1.75
C ILE A 206 -2.93 -0.51 2.72
N GLY A 207 -2.40 -1.70 2.94
CA GLY A 207 -1.46 -1.95 4.01
C GLY A 207 -0.23 -2.76 3.61
N GLY A 208 0.88 -2.55 4.33
CA GLY A 208 2.17 -3.17 4.06
C GLY A 208 2.20 -4.65 4.44
N THR A 209 1.58 -5.03 5.55
CA THR A 209 1.56 -6.42 6.02
C THR A 209 0.43 -7.26 5.39
N TYR A 210 -0.41 -6.65 4.56
CA TYR A 210 -1.50 -7.37 3.88
C TYR A 210 -1.01 -8.43 2.90
N ALA A 211 0.21 -8.26 2.36
CA ALA A 211 0.75 -9.24 1.42
C ALA A 211 1.22 -10.53 2.12
N VAL A 212 1.73 -10.45 3.35
CA VAL A 212 2.25 -11.62 4.09
C VAL A 212 1.16 -12.39 4.81
N MET A 213 0.03 -11.77 5.15
CA MET A 213 -1.11 -12.40 5.85
C MET A 213 -2.48 -11.88 5.34
N PRO A 214 -2.74 -11.98 4.03
CA PRO A 214 -3.95 -11.41 3.41
C PRO A 214 -5.24 -12.01 3.97
N GLU A 215 -5.20 -13.26 4.42
CA GLU A 215 -6.35 -13.97 4.98
C GLU A 215 -6.90 -13.26 6.22
N LEU A 216 -6.02 -12.76 7.10
CA LEU A 216 -6.42 -12.05 8.32
C LEU A 216 -7.18 -10.76 7.98
N TYR A 217 -6.64 -9.95 7.08
CA TYR A 217 -7.25 -8.67 6.72
C TYR A 217 -8.54 -8.84 5.93
N ARG A 218 -8.62 -9.84 5.07
CA ARG A 218 -9.86 -10.20 4.37
C ARG A 218 -10.93 -10.69 5.35
N ALA A 219 -10.54 -11.47 6.36
CA ALA A 219 -11.45 -11.91 7.41
C ALA A 219 -11.93 -10.71 8.26
N ILE A 220 -11.03 -9.80 8.65
CA ILE A 220 -11.40 -8.56 9.35
C ILE A 220 -12.41 -7.76 8.52
N TYR A 221 -12.12 -7.53 7.24
CA TYR A 221 -13.00 -6.76 6.35
C TYR A 221 -14.39 -7.38 6.26
N ARG A 222 -14.46 -8.69 6.00
CA ARG A 222 -15.72 -9.44 5.92
C ARG A 222 -16.52 -9.37 7.24
N LEU A 223 -15.85 -9.60 8.38
CA LEU A 223 -16.50 -9.61 9.70
C LEU A 223 -17.07 -8.23 10.07
N VAL A 224 -16.37 -7.15 9.69
CA VAL A 224 -16.90 -5.78 9.91
C VAL A 224 -18.12 -5.54 9.01
N GLU A 225 -18.09 -5.95 7.74
CA GLU A 225 -19.25 -5.85 6.83
C GLU A 225 -20.45 -6.67 7.35
N GLU A 226 -20.21 -7.80 8.03
CA GLU A 226 -21.22 -8.64 8.68
C GLU A 226 -21.69 -8.10 10.05
N GLY A 227 -21.08 -7.00 10.55
CA GLY A 227 -21.39 -6.42 11.86
C GLY A 227 -20.76 -7.17 13.05
N ASN A 228 -19.89 -8.14 12.82
CA ASN A 228 -19.23 -8.93 13.88
C ASN A 228 -17.91 -8.28 14.33
N LEU A 229 -18.03 -7.13 14.99
CA LEU A 229 -16.87 -6.35 15.43
C LEU A 229 -16.04 -7.05 16.52
N GLU A 230 -16.65 -7.91 17.34
CA GLU A 230 -15.94 -8.63 18.39
C GLU A 230 -14.91 -9.59 17.78
N LYS A 231 -15.35 -10.43 16.87
CA LYS A 231 -14.47 -11.36 16.18
C LYS A 231 -13.45 -10.67 15.28
N ALA A 232 -13.85 -9.56 14.63
CA ALA A 232 -12.92 -8.75 13.85
C ALA A 232 -11.77 -8.19 14.71
N ARG A 233 -12.07 -7.73 15.96
CA ARG A 233 -11.05 -7.27 16.91
C ARG A 233 -10.12 -8.39 17.39
N GLU A 234 -10.64 -9.61 17.59
CA GLU A 234 -9.80 -10.75 17.94
C GLU A 234 -8.75 -11.02 16.87
N ILE A 235 -9.15 -11.02 15.59
CA ILE A 235 -8.21 -11.20 14.46
C ILE A 235 -7.24 -10.01 14.37
N GLN A 236 -7.74 -8.78 14.53
CA GLN A 236 -6.88 -7.58 14.55
C GLN A 236 -5.83 -7.65 15.66
N ASN A 237 -6.20 -8.10 16.87
CA ASN A 237 -5.25 -8.25 17.97
C ASN A 237 -4.13 -9.25 17.63
N ARG A 238 -4.46 -10.35 16.94
CA ARG A 238 -3.45 -11.31 16.47
C ARG A 238 -2.55 -10.69 15.39
N ALA A 239 -3.13 -9.99 14.42
CA ALA A 239 -2.37 -9.28 13.41
C ALA A 239 -1.40 -8.26 14.04
N ASN A 240 -1.85 -7.50 15.04
CA ASN A 240 -1.01 -6.54 15.76
C ASN A 240 0.12 -7.23 16.52
N ALA A 241 -0.15 -8.35 17.20
CA ALA A 241 0.89 -9.11 17.90
C ALA A 241 1.96 -9.63 16.90
N ILE A 242 1.54 -10.10 15.73
CA ILE A 242 2.43 -10.53 14.66
C ILE A 242 3.27 -9.36 14.15
N ILE A 243 2.65 -8.20 13.89
CA ILE A 243 3.36 -7.00 13.43
C ILE A 243 4.43 -6.60 14.45
N TYR A 244 4.08 -6.52 15.74
CA TYR A 244 5.03 -6.14 16.78
C TYR A 244 6.17 -7.17 16.91
N ARG A 245 5.87 -8.47 16.72
CA ARG A 245 6.91 -9.49 16.69
C ARG A 245 7.85 -9.30 15.49
N MET A 246 7.32 -9.13 14.28
CA MET A 246 8.13 -8.86 13.09
C MET A 246 8.99 -7.60 13.24
N CYS A 247 8.44 -6.54 13.83
CA CYS A 247 9.15 -5.28 14.08
C CYS A 247 10.26 -5.39 15.14
N SER A 248 10.32 -6.48 15.92
CA SER A 248 11.40 -6.72 16.89
C SER A 248 12.70 -7.24 16.26
N ALA A 249 12.71 -7.53 14.96
CA ALA A 249 13.92 -7.88 14.23
C ALA A 249 14.88 -6.68 14.13
N ARG A 250 16.17 -6.97 13.98
CA ARG A 250 17.21 -5.96 13.71
C ARG A 250 17.23 -5.59 12.22
N GLY A 251 16.85 -6.53 11.35
CA GLY A 251 16.59 -6.27 9.95
C GLY A 251 15.30 -5.49 9.72
N ASN A 252 15.14 -4.95 8.52
CA ASN A 252 13.95 -4.20 8.14
C ASN A 252 12.71 -5.09 8.12
N LEU A 253 11.54 -4.57 8.49
CA LEU A 253 10.27 -5.28 8.47
C LEU A 253 9.98 -5.95 7.12
N TYR A 254 10.28 -5.29 5.99
CA TYR A 254 10.07 -5.89 4.67
C TYR A 254 10.98 -7.08 4.40
N ALA A 255 12.22 -7.08 4.94
CA ALA A 255 13.11 -8.25 4.86
C ALA A 255 12.53 -9.44 5.64
N VAL A 256 11.95 -9.19 6.84
CA VAL A 256 11.26 -10.22 7.62
C VAL A 256 10.08 -10.81 6.85
N MET A 257 9.21 -9.97 6.29
CA MET A 257 8.03 -10.41 5.55
C MET A 257 8.39 -11.17 4.28
N LYS A 258 9.37 -10.71 3.51
CA LYS A 258 9.87 -11.43 2.32
C LYS A 258 10.39 -12.82 2.68
N GLU A 259 11.15 -12.94 3.77
CA GLU A 259 11.68 -14.23 4.24
C GLU A 259 10.56 -15.17 4.71
N ILE A 260 9.55 -14.66 5.43
CA ILE A 260 8.38 -15.44 5.82
C ILE A 260 7.66 -15.97 4.57
N MET A 261 7.42 -15.14 3.56
CA MET A 261 6.75 -15.57 2.33
C MET A 261 7.58 -16.57 1.53
N ARG A 262 8.91 -16.45 1.57
CA ARG A 262 9.81 -17.45 0.99
C ARG A 262 9.63 -18.82 1.67
N ARG A 263 9.58 -18.85 3.00
CA ARG A 263 9.41 -20.08 3.80
C ARG A 263 8.03 -20.72 3.60
N MET A 264 6.98 -19.90 3.67
CA MET A 264 5.61 -20.40 3.58
C MET A 264 5.20 -20.83 2.16
N TYR A 265 5.68 -20.11 1.14
CA TYR A 265 5.13 -20.22 -0.23
C TYR A 265 6.19 -20.41 -1.32
N GLY A 266 7.48 -20.47 -0.98
CA GLY A 266 8.56 -20.55 -1.96
C GLY A 266 8.69 -19.30 -2.85
N LEU A 267 8.28 -18.13 -2.34
CA LEU A 267 8.33 -16.87 -3.07
C LEU A 267 9.67 -16.18 -2.83
N GLU A 268 10.61 -16.42 -3.73
CA GLU A 268 11.89 -15.71 -3.72
C GLU A 268 11.69 -14.26 -4.18
N MET A 269 11.94 -13.30 -3.29
CA MET A 269 11.78 -11.87 -3.58
C MET A 269 13.09 -11.08 -3.41
N GLY A 270 14.18 -11.76 -3.06
CA GLY A 270 15.42 -11.11 -2.66
C GLY A 270 15.30 -10.42 -1.30
N GLY A 271 16.36 -9.70 -0.93
CA GLY A 271 16.38 -8.90 0.29
C GLY A 271 15.70 -7.53 0.11
N VAL A 272 16.07 -6.58 0.96
CA VAL A 272 15.73 -5.17 0.82
C VAL A 272 16.93 -4.38 0.32
N ARG A 273 16.68 -3.27 -0.37
CA ARG A 273 17.73 -2.42 -0.93
C ARG A 273 18.34 -1.51 0.14
N ALA A 274 19.67 -1.39 0.12
CA ALA A 274 20.36 -0.42 0.97
C ALA A 274 19.80 1.02 0.76
N PRO A 275 19.69 1.82 1.82
CA PRO A 275 20.23 1.64 3.18
C PRO A 275 19.36 0.80 4.13
N LEU A 276 18.26 0.19 3.67
CA LEU A 276 17.47 -0.69 4.54
C LEU A 276 18.31 -1.90 4.94
N PRO A 277 18.36 -2.25 6.26
CA PRO A 277 19.11 -3.40 6.71
C PRO A 277 18.42 -4.71 6.33
N ASN A 278 19.17 -5.63 5.72
CA ASN A 278 18.74 -7.00 5.55
C ASN A 278 18.77 -7.77 6.88
N LEU A 279 18.20 -8.99 6.89
CA LEU A 279 18.17 -9.84 8.07
C LEU A 279 19.59 -10.21 8.53
N LEU A 280 19.76 -10.28 9.85
CA LEU A 280 20.95 -10.79 10.50
C LEU A 280 20.68 -12.22 11.01
N PRO A 281 21.73 -13.04 11.30
CA PRO A 281 21.53 -14.37 11.85
C PRO A 281 20.68 -14.40 13.13
N GLU A 282 20.75 -13.35 13.94
CA GLU A 282 19.99 -13.19 15.18
C GLU A 282 18.49 -13.01 14.95
N ASP A 283 18.08 -12.61 13.75
CA ASP A 283 16.67 -12.42 13.40
C ASP A 283 15.94 -13.74 13.13
N GLU A 284 16.67 -14.88 13.02
CA GLU A 284 16.12 -16.20 12.72
C GLU A 284 14.95 -16.57 13.66
N ALA A 285 15.11 -16.35 14.96
CA ALA A 285 14.07 -16.65 15.92
C ALA A 285 12.82 -15.76 15.77
N VAL A 286 13.00 -14.50 15.36
CA VAL A 286 11.89 -13.57 15.08
C VAL A 286 11.11 -14.03 13.87
N VAL A 287 11.80 -14.38 12.78
CA VAL A 287 11.20 -14.86 11.54
C VAL A 287 10.42 -16.15 11.78
N ALA A 288 11.05 -17.15 12.42
CA ALA A 288 10.42 -18.44 12.68
C ALA A 288 9.16 -18.33 13.57
N GLU A 289 9.25 -17.51 14.63
CA GLU A 289 8.09 -17.30 15.51
C GLU A 289 6.99 -16.52 14.80
N SER A 290 7.32 -15.47 14.06
CA SER A 290 6.32 -14.69 13.29
C SER A 290 5.62 -15.54 12.25
N GLN A 291 6.35 -16.42 11.55
CA GLN A 291 5.76 -17.40 10.64
C GLN A 291 4.75 -18.29 11.34
N ARG A 292 5.13 -18.91 12.46
CA ARG A 292 4.24 -19.76 13.24
C ARG A 292 2.98 -19.01 13.70
N MET A 293 3.14 -17.77 14.19
CA MET A 293 2.00 -16.95 14.60
C MET A 293 1.05 -16.64 13.42
N ILE A 294 1.59 -16.40 12.22
CA ILE A 294 0.78 -16.19 11.01
C ILE A 294 0.01 -17.46 10.66
N GLU A 295 0.68 -18.61 10.61
CA GLU A 295 0.05 -19.91 10.30
C GLU A 295 -1.09 -20.26 11.28
N GLU A 296 -0.85 -20.05 12.58
CA GLU A 296 -1.88 -20.23 13.63
C GLU A 296 -3.06 -19.25 13.46
N ALA A 297 -2.78 -17.99 13.11
CA ALA A 297 -3.83 -16.99 12.95
C ALA A 297 -4.67 -17.24 11.68
N ILE A 298 -4.05 -17.67 10.58
CA ILE A 298 -4.75 -18.04 9.34
C ILE A 298 -5.73 -19.20 9.58
N ALA A 299 -5.34 -20.18 10.41
CA ALA A 299 -6.20 -21.34 10.73
C ALA A 299 -7.51 -20.95 11.47
N LEU A 300 -7.64 -19.71 11.92
CA LEU A 300 -8.83 -19.19 12.63
C LEU A 300 -9.74 -18.33 11.73
N CYS A 301 -9.31 -18.01 10.50
CA CYS A 301 -10.05 -17.22 9.51
C CYS A 301 -10.96 -18.08 8.64
#